data_6d82e9be6ee52400b8016612d79baa0b
#
_entry.id   6d82e9be6ee52400b8016612d79baa0b
#
_cell.length_a   1.000
_cell.length_b   1.000
_cell.length_c   1.000
_cell.angle_alpha   90.00
_cell.angle_beta   90.00
_cell.angle_gamma   90.00
#
_symmetry.space_group_name_H-M   'P 1'
#
loop_
_entity.id
_entity.type
_entity.pdbx_description
1 polymer ?
#
loop_
_entity_poly.entity_id
_entity_poly.type
_entity_poly.pdbx_seq_one_letter_code
_entity_poly.pdbx_strand_id
1 'polypeptide(L)'
;KAEFPLNLNNEVATYDLGVGSVQRGNNILTAYEVYAQYWADLTDANGSYGVSIMNDSKYGWDKPDNNTLRLTLLHTPKTKKNYAYQDRQDFGHHTFTYSLVGHVGALDVVQTRENAELLNQRIKAFVVGKHRGELGKSYSLAFSDNRNVLIKALKKAESSDEYVVRVYEAAGKQAQKASIVFADNLVAAVEADGTEKTIGKATFSGNRLEVSVNPNSIKTYKVRFASNKKVQTVAEPLPLVYDKKCFSWNEFKAAANFESGYSYAAELIPAEMNVHGVPFKLETREELNGMACKGNVLKLPADCTYNRLYILAAAASDKDVKGIFRVGKYVQEVIVPSYTGFIGQWGHTGHTEGYLKDAEVAYVGTHRHSGEGDQPYEFTYMFKFAIDLPEKATEVVLPDNK
;
A
#
# COMPACT_ATOMS: atom_id res chain seq x y z
N LYS A 1 -3.99 22.95 13.13
CA LYS A 1 -5.25 22.74 12.38
C LYS A 1 -5.26 23.58 11.12
N ALA A 2 -5.94 23.11 10.08
CA ALA A 2 -6.43 23.97 9.00
C ALA A 2 -7.84 24.43 9.34
N GLU A 3 -8.11 25.71 9.14
CA GLU A 3 -9.41 26.33 9.43
C GLU A 3 -10.02 26.84 8.13
N PHE A 4 -11.29 26.54 7.93
CA PHE A 4 -12.05 26.87 6.72
C PHE A 4 -13.27 27.70 7.13
N PRO A 5 -13.15 29.05 7.22
CA PRO A 5 -14.30 29.91 7.39
C PRO A 5 -15.04 30.00 6.05
N LEU A 6 -16.30 29.56 6.04
CA LEU A 6 -17.14 29.49 4.84
C LEU A 6 -18.26 30.52 4.92
N ASN A 7 -18.66 31.07 3.78
CA ASN A 7 -19.82 31.98 3.75
C ASN A 7 -21.14 31.17 3.75
N LEU A 8 -21.32 30.36 4.80
CA LEU A 8 -22.43 29.43 5.01
C LEU A 8 -22.97 29.60 6.42
N ASN A 9 -24.19 29.17 6.66
CA ASN A 9 -24.80 29.20 7.99
C ASN A 9 -25.58 27.92 8.23
N ASN A 10 -25.01 27.00 9.00
CA ASN A 10 -25.68 25.78 9.43
C ASN A 10 -25.09 25.28 10.76
N GLU A 11 -25.93 24.94 11.72
CA GLU A 11 -25.50 24.33 12.98
C GLU A 11 -24.96 22.91 12.81
N VAL A 12 -25.28 22.26 11.68
CA VAL A 12 -24.96 20.85 11.41
C VAL A 12 -24.07 20.74 10.19
N ALA A 13 -23.04 19.89 10.27
CA ALA A 13 -22.23 19.45 9.15
C ALA A 13 -22.32 17.93 8.97
N THR A 14 -22.04 17.45 7.77
CA THR A 14 -22.05 16.02 7.43
C THR A 14 -20.62 15.50 7.36
N TYR A 15 -20.38 14.34 7.98
CA TYR A 15 -19.05 13.72 8.11
C TYR A 15 -19.05 12.31 7.55
N ASP A 16 -18.02 11.97 6.80
CA ASP A 16 -17.80 10.63 6.24
C ASP A 16 -17.39 9.61 7.32
N LEU A 17 -18.00 8.44 7.30
CA LEU A 17 -17.65 7.32 8.18
C LEU A 17 -16.94 6.16 7.42
N GLY A 18 -16.60 6.39 6.15
CA GLY A 18 -16.02 5.34 5.29
C GLY A 18 -17.09 4.44 4.67
N VAL A 19 -18.07 4.02 5.43
CA VAL A 19 -19.34 3.44 4.97
C VAL A 19 -20.46 4.26 5.61
N GLY A 20 -21.21 4.97 4.77
CA GLY A 20 -22.21 5.93 5.25
C GLY A 20 -21.61 7.26 5.72
N SER A 21 -22.46 8.12 6.24
CA SER A 21 -22.13 9.44 6.77
C SER A 21 -23.01 9.76 7.98
N VAL A 22 -22.58 10.74 8.77
CA VAL A 22 -23.30 11.18 9.96
C VAL A 22 -23.35 12.70 10.03
N GLN A 23 -24.44 13.23 10.54
CA GLN A 23 -24.56 14.65 10.85
C GLN A 23 -24.18 14.93 12.30
N ARG A 24 -23.41 16.00 12.52
CA ARG A 24 -23.00 16.48 13.85
C ARG A 24 -23.08 17.99 13.92
N GLY A 25 -23.46 18.48 15.10
CA GLY A 25 -23.55 19.91 15.39
C GLY A 25 -22.21 20.57 15.70
N ASN A 26 -22.31 21.80 16.19
CA ASN A 26 -21.17 22.56 16.68
C ASN A 26 -20.49 21.88 17.89
N ASN A 27 -19.26 22.25 18.16
CA ASN A 27 -18.47 21.71 19.27
C ASN A 27 -19.18 21.84 20.62
N ILE A 28 -19.06 20.79 21.42
CA ILE A 28 -19.42 20.79 22.84
C ILE A 28 -18.27 20.18 23.65
N LEU A 29 -18.26 20.39 24.96
CA LEU A 29 -17.18 19.90 25.84
C LEU A 29 -16.93 18.40 25.75
N THR A 30 -17.99 17.61 25.54
CA THR A 30 -17.91 16.14 25.44
C THR A 30 -17.72 15.62 24.00
N ALA A 31 -17.81 16.51 23.00
CA ALA A 31 -17.60 16.18 21.58
C ALA A 31 -16.94 17.37 20.87
N TYR A 32 -15.73 17.69 21.31
CA TYR A 32 -14.98 18.82 20.77
C TYR A 32 -14.37 18.49 19.42
N GLU A 33 -13.76 17.32 19.28
CA GLU A 33 -13.21 16.81 18.02
C GLU A 33 -13.94 15.53 17.66
N VAL A 34 -14.31 15.38 16.39
CA VAL A 34 -15.07 14.27 15.86
C VAL A 34 -14.34 13.62 14.70
N TYR A 35 -14.61 12.35 14.49
CA TYR A 35 -14.03 11.57 13.42
C TYR A 35 -14.77 11.82 12.10
N ALA A 36 -14.00 11.98 11.01
CA ALA A 36 -14.43 11.72 9.64
C ALA A 36 -13.29 11.12 8.84
N GLN A 37 -13.58 10.25 7.87
CA GLN A 37 -12.54 9.56 7.13
C GLN A 37 -11.97 10.41 6.00
N TYR A 38 -12.68 10.60 4.92
CA TYR A 38 -12.15 11.26 3.72
C TYR A 38 -12.68 12.67 3.51
N TRP A 39 -13.85 13.00 4.06
CA TRP A 39 -14.46 14.30 3.83
C TRP A 39 -15.38 14.75 4.97
N ALA A 40 -15.56 16.04 5.06
CA ALA A 40 -16.60 16.71 5.80
C ALA A 40 -17.27 17.76 4.90
N ASP A 41 -18.54 17.99 5.07
CA ASP A 41 -19.33 18.93 4.28
C ASP A 41 -20.12 19.88 5.17
N LEU A 42 -20.10 21.15 4.80
CA LEU A 42 -21.00 22.16 5.33
C LEU A 42 -21.88 22.67 4.19
N THR A 43 -23.13 22.29 4.21
CA THR A 43 -24.19 22.83 3.31
C THR A 43 -24.98 23.86 4.08
N ASP A 44 -25.33 24.98 3.44
CA ASP A 44 -26.15 26.02 4.05
C ASP A 44 -27.50 25.46 4.51
N ALA A 45 -28.04 25.99 5.61
CA ALA A 45 -29.26 25.43 6.22
C ALA A 45 -30.51 25.44 5.29
N ASN A 46 -30.53 26.37 4.33
CA ASN A 46 -31.57 26.43 3.30
C ASN A 46 -31.30 25.45 2.12
N GLY A 47 -30.17 24.74 2.11
CA GLY A 47 -29.81 23.80 1.06
C GLY A 47 -29.46 24.44 -0.28
N SER A 48 -29.13 25.72 -0.32
CA SER A 48 -28.86 26.44 -1.58
C SER A 48 -27.49 26.10 -2.19
N TYR A 49 -26.46 25.96 -1.35
CA TYR A 49 -25.11 25.54 -1.74
C TYR A 49 -24.33 25.05 -0.53
N GLY A 50 -23.18 24.42 -0.78
CA GLY A 50 -22.29 23.93 0.24
C GLY A 50 -20.87 23.77 -0.23
N VAL A 51 -19.98 23.41 0.70
CA VAL A 51 -18.57 23.13 0.45
C VAL A 51 -18.19 21.83 1.14
N SER A 52 -17.76 20.88 0.36
CA SER A 52 -17.13 19.66 0.84
C SER A 52 -15.61 19.84 0.93
N ILE A 53 -15.03 19.46 2.05
CA ILE A 53 -13.58 19.49 2.29
C ILE A 53 -13.11 18.05 2.39
N MET A 54 -12.17 17.67 1.55
CA MET A 54 -11.63 16.32 1.43
C MET A 54 -10.18 16.30 1.90
N ASN A 55 -9.70 15.16 2.38
CA ASN A 55 -8.31 15.00 2.80
C ASN A 55 -7.79 13.59 2.51
N ASP A 56 -6.45 13.44 2.55
CA ASP A 56 -5.77 12.18 2.23
C ASP A 56 -5.32 11.36 3.45
N SER A 57 -5.32 11.94 4.67
CA SER A 57 -4.70 11.25 5.80
C SER A 57 -5.09 11.76 7.18
N LYS A 58 -6.08 12.65 7.30
CA LYS A 58 -6.45 13.31 8.56
C LYS A 58 -7.89 13.02 8.95
N TYR A 59 -8.10 12.64 10.19
CA TYR A 59 -9.38 12.09 10.65
C TYR A 59 -10.05 12.90 11.76
N GLY A 60 -9.35 13.90 12.33
CA GLY A 60 -9.88 14.74 13.39
C GLY A 60 -10.49 16.02 12.84
N TRP A 61 -11.77 16.24 13.11
CA TRP A 61 -12.53 17.40 12.66
C TRP A 61 -13.22 18.08 13.82
N ASP A 62 -13.39 19.37 13.72
CA ASP A 62 -14.25 20.11 14.62
C ASP A 62 -14.97 21.28 13.92
N LYS A 63 -16.07 21.73 14.54
CA LYS A 63 -16.93 22.78 14.04
C LYS A 63 -17.21 23.75 15.17
N PRO A 64 -16.47 24.88 15.27
CA PRO A 64 -16.58 25.80 16.39
C PRO A 64 -17.86 26.63 16.36
N ASP A 65 -18.41 26.87 15.19
CA ASP A 65 -19.57 27.72 14.94
C ASP A 65 -20.32 27.30 13.67
N ASN A 66 -21.32 28.09 13.24
CA ASN A 66 -22.22 27.73 12.13
C ASN A 66 -21.55 27.84 10.76
N ASN A 67 -20.37 28.45 10.63
CA ASN A 67 -19.76 28.73 9.33
C ASN A 67 -18.34 28.18 9.16
N THR A 68 -17.79 27.54 10.19
CA THR A 68 -16.39 27.12 10.18
C THR A 68 -16.27 25.59 10.32
N LEU A 69 -15.49 24.96 9.45
CA LEU A 69 -14.95 23.62 9.65
C LEU A 69 -13.46 23.69 9.91
N ARG A 70 -12.96 22.83 10.79
CA ARG A 70 -11.51 22.70 11.06
C ARG A 70 -11.05 21.27 10.94
N LEU A 71 -9.91 21.09 10.27
CA LEU A 71 -9.22 19.81 10.12
C LEU A 71 -7.97 19.78 10.99
N THR A 72 -7.85 18.81 11.87
CA THR A 72 -6.65 18.62 12.68
C THR A 72 -5.54 18.01 11.84
N LEU A 73 -4.47 18.75 11.61
CA LEU A 73 -3.32 18.32 10.80
C LEU A 73 -2.29 17.57 11.63
N LEU A 74 -1.93 18.13 12.79
CA LEU A 74 -0.95 17.57 13.72
C LEU A 74 -1.49 17.64 15.14
N HIS A 75 -1.18 16.62 15.91
CA HIS A 75 -1.42 16.57 17.34
C HIS A 75 -0.19 15.98 18.03
N THR A 76 0.47 16.79 18.85
CA THR A 76 1.64 16.39 19.65
C THR A 76 1.26 16.42 21.13
N PRO A 77 0.68 15.34 21.66
CA PRO A 77 0.27 15.31 23.06
C PRO A 77 1.48 15.30 23.97
N LYS A 78 1.34 15.91 25.15
CA LYS A 78 2.34 15.75 26.22
C LYS A 78 2.35 14.29 26.68
N THR A 79 3.55 13.77 26.88
CA THR A 79 3.72 12.44 27.44
C THR A 79 3.65 12.49 28.98
N LYS A 80 3.33 11.35 29.60
CA LYS A 80 3.47 11.22 31.05
C LYS A 80 4.94 11.30 31.44
N LYS A 81 5.22 11.85 32.63
CA LYS A 81 6.58 12.02 33.17
C LYS A 81 7.47 10.77 33.04
N ASN A 82 6.88 9.57 33.13
CA ASN A 82 7.60 8.30 33.04
C ASN A 82 7.99 7.90 31.60
N TYR A 83 7.53 8.65 30.58
CA TYR A 83 7.80 8.40 29.17
C TYR A 83 8.46 9.62 28.52
N ALA A 84 9.39 10.25 29.21
CA ALA A 84 10.06 11.46 28.74
C ALA A 84 10.76 11.28 27.37
N TYR A 85 11.16 10.05 27.03
CA TYR A 85 11.70 9.71 25.72
C TYR A 85 10.70 9.82 24.56
N GLN A 86 9.39 9.92 24.86
CA GLN A 86 8.34 10.18 23.87
C GLN A 86 7.99 11.66 23.72
N ASP A 87 8.79 12.56 24.30
CA ASP A 87 8.54 13.99 24.37
C ASP A 87 8.53 14.68 22.98
N ARG A 88 9.04 14.02 21.96
CA ARG A 88 9.15 14.52 20.58
C ARG A 88 8.28 13.73 19.60
N GLN A 89 7.00 13.52 19.94
CA GLN A 89 6.07 12.86 19.06
C GLN A 89 5.70 13.75 17.87
N ASP A 90 5.65 13.16 16.68
CA ASP A 90 5.22 13.79 15.42
C ASP A 90 6.02 15.05 15.03
N PHE A 91 7.22 15.25 15.54
CA PHE A 91 8.13 16.28 15.04
C PHE A 91 8.81 15.82 13.75
N GLY A 92 8.94 16.73 12.80
CA GLY A 92 9.57 16.45 11.52
C GLY A 92 8.88 17.15 10.36
N HIS A 93 9.19 16.72 9.16
CA HIS A 93 8.54 17.20 7.94
C HIS A 93 7.27 16.40 7.66
N HIS A 94 6.16 17.12 7.50
CA HIS A 94 4.85 16.52 7.20
C HIS A 94 4.27 17.12 5.93
N THR A 95 3.66 16.29 5.10
CA THR A 95 2.93 16.70 3.91
C THR A 95 1.49 16.23 4.02
N PHE A 96 0.54 17.14 3.83
CA PHE A 96 -0.89 16.85 3.82
C PHE A 96 -1.51 17.38 2.56
N THR A 97 -2.46 16.64 2.01
CA THR A 97 -3.27 17.11 0.88
C THR A 97 -4.73 17.23 1.31
N TYR A 98 -5.32 18.38 1.08
CA TYR A 98 -6.76 18.57 1.20
C TYR A 98 -7.28 19.33 -0.03
N SER A 99 -8.57 19.14 -0.31
CA SER A 99 -9.25 19.73 -1.46
C SER A 99 -10.58 20.29 -1.02
N LEU A 100 -11.01 21.36 -1.68
CA LEU A 100 -12.32 21.98 -1.48
C LEU A 100 -13.13 21.87 -2.76
N VAL A 101 -14.37 21.46 -2.63
CA VAL A 101 -15.33 21.36 -3.73
C VAL A 101 -16.62 22.07 -3.35
N GLY A 102 -16.94 23.17 -4.02
CA GLY A 102 -18.23 23.82 -3.91
C GLY A 102 -19.32 23.05 -4.68
N HIS A 103 -20.53 23.02 -4.16
CA HIS A 103 -21.68 22.44 -4.85
C HIS A 103 -22.93 23.33 -4.69
N VAL A 104 -23.78 23.29 -5.68
CA VAL A 104 -25.10 23.95 -5.66
C VAL A 104 -26.14 22.94 -5.20
N GLY A 105 -27.06 23.39 -4.36
CA GLY A 105 -28.11 22.54 -3.81
C GLY A 105 -27.65 21.68 -2.64
N ALA A 106 -28.48 20.71 -2.28
CA ALA A 106 -28.18 19.77 -1.21
C ALA A 106 -26.95 18.92 -1.50
N LEU A 107 -26.28 18.46 -0.45
CA LEU A 107 -25.13 17.55 -0.55
C LEU A 107 -25.48 16.26 -1.33
N ASP A 108 -24.76 16.00 -2.41
CA ASP A 108 -24.72 14.69 -3.06
C ASP A 108 -23.58 13.86 -2.42
N VAL A 109 -23.95 13.04 -1.44
CA VAL A 109 -23.02 12.20 -0.68
C VAL A 109 -22.22 11.28 -1.59
N VAL A 110 -22.85 10.73 -2.64
CA VAL A 110 -22.17 9.79 -3.56
C VAL A 110 -21.11 10.52 -4.38
N GLN A 111 -21.48 11.66 -4.96
CA GLN A 111 -20.51 12.47 -5.74
C GLN A 111 -19.35 12.97 -4.87
N THR A 112 -19.65 13.43 -3.66
CA THR A 112 -18.62 13.89 -2.72
C THR A 112 -17.66 12.77 -2.36
N ARG A 113 -18.16 11.56 -2.14
CA ARG A 113 -17.36 10.37 -1.87
C ARG A 113 -16.49 9.99 -3.08
N GLU A 114 -17.05 10.00 -4.28
CA GLU A 114 -16.28 9.73 -5.51
C GLU A 114 -15.11 10.72 -5.66
N ASN A 115 -15.36 12.01 -5.43
CA ASN A 115 -14.31 13.03 -5.46
C ASN A 115 -13.23 12.80 -4.38
N ALA A 116 -13.64 12.41 -3.17
CA ALA A 116 -12.71 12.10 -2.08
C ALA A 116 -11.89 10.83 -2.37
N GLU A 117 -12.47 9.83 -3.00
CA GLU A 117 -11.74 8.64 -3.44
C GLU A 117 -10.73 8.96 -4.55
N LEU A 118 -11.05 9.85 -5.49
CA LEU A 118 -10.10 10.32 -6.52
C LEU A 118 -8.89 11.05 -5.90
N LEU A 119 -9.09 11.81 -4.82
CA LEU A 119 -8.00 12.44 -4.08
C LEU A 119 -7.08 11.39 -3.43
N ASN A 120 -7.66 10.32 -2.88
CA ASN A 120 -6.95 9.27 -2.14
C ASN A 120 -6.37 8.17 -3.05
N GLN A 121 -7.01 7.91 -4.19
CA GLN A 121 -6.58 6.93 -5.19
C GLN A 121 -6.23 7.67 -6.48
N ARG A 122 -5.10 8.36 -6.47
CA ARG A 122 -4.67 9.21 -7.59
C ARG A 122 -4.54 8.42 -8.88
N ILE A 123 -5.09 8.96 -9.95
CA ILE A 123 -4.94 8.41 -11.30
C ILE A 123 -3.47 8.45 -11.69
N LYS A 124 -2.95 7.30 -12.14
CA LYS A 124 -1.61 7.20 -12.70
C LYS A 124 -1.69 7.32 -14.22
N ALA A 125 -0.95 8.25 -14.79
CA ALA A 125 -0.84 8.44 -16.23
C ALA A 125 0.60 8.17 -16.67
N PHE A 126 0.74 7.48 -17.80
CA PHE A 126 2.03 7.23 -18.44
C PHE A 126 1.87 7.21 -19.95
N VAL A 127 2.93 7.61 -20.64
CA VAL A 127 2.95 7.66 -22.10
C VAL A 127 3.49 6.34 -22.62
N VAL A 128 2.77 5.74 -23.56
CA VAL A 128 3.18 4.52 -24.26
C VAL A 128 3.23 4.75 -25.76
N GLY A 129 4.11 4.03 -26.44
CA GLY A 129 4.13 4.02 -27.90
C GLY A 129 2.87 3.38 -28.49
N LYS A 130 2.65 3.53 -29.79
CA LYS A 130 1.56 2.87 -30.50
C LYS A 130 1.75 1.36 -30.44
N HIS A 131 0.79 0.66 -29.86
CA HIS A 131 0.81 -0.80 -29.75
C HIS A 131 -0.59 -1.39 -29.97
N ARG A 132 -0.68 -2.70 -30.19
CA ARG A 132 -1.94 -3.44 -30.20
C ARG A 132 -2.27 -3.86 -28.77
N GLY A 133 -3.57 -4.02 -28.47
CA GLY A 133 -4.05 -4.52 -27.19
C GLY A 133 -5.45 -5.10 -27.33
N GLU A 134 -5.81 -6.00 -26.42
CA GLU A 134 -7.10 -6.71 -26.44
C GLU A 134 -8.17 -5.97 -25.60
N LEU A 135 -7.78 -5.09 -24.68
CA LEU A 135 -8.69 -4.43 -23.73
C LEU A 135 -9.42 -3.19 -24.30
N GLY A 136 -9.09 -2.78 -25.53
CA GLY A 136 -9.69 -1.60 -26.14
C GLY A 136 -9.19 -0.28 -25.55
N LYS A 137 -9.97 0.79 -25.72
CA LYS A 137 -9.65 2.14 -25.22
C LYS A 137 -10.04 2.36 -23.76
N SER A 138 -10.97 1.59 -23.26
CA SER A 138 -11.40 1.61 -21.87
C SER A 138 -11.70 0.18 -21.40
N TYR A 139 -11.38 -0.10 -20.14
CA TYR A 139 -11.59 -1.38 -19.53
C TYR A 139 -11.91 -1.21 -18.05
N SER A 140 -12.89 -1.96 -17.56
CA SER A 140 -13.18 -2.06 -16.14
C SER A 140 -13.29 -3.54 -15.75
N LEU A 141 -12.58 -3.95 -14.73
CA LEU A 141 -12.66 -5.32 -14.20
C LEU A 141 -14.02 -5.59 -13.56
N ALA A 142 -14.60 -4.59 -12.90
CA ALA A 142 -15.93 -4.63 -12.33
C ALA A 142 -16.51 -3.23 -12.20
N PHE A 143 -17.83 -3.09 -12.33
CA PHE A 143 -18.55 -1.86 -12.02
C PHE A 143 -19.97 -2.18 -11.51
N SER A 144 -20.56 -1.24 -10.79
CA SER A 144 -21.96 -1.30 -10.37
C SER A 144 -22.85 -0.57 -11.38
N ASP A 145 -24.00 -1.12 -11.71
CA ASP A 145 -24.99 -0.46 -12.55
C ASP A 145 -25.91 0.51 -11.78
N ASN A 146 -25.72 0.61 -10.47
CA ASN A 146 -26.41 1.58 -9.61
C ASN A 146 -25.40 2.47 -8.89
N ARG A 147 -25.43 3.77 -9.13
CA ARG A 147 -24.49 4.74 -8.55
C ARG A 147 -24.52 4.80 -7.01
N ASN A 148 -25.61 4.39 -6.37
CA ASN A 148 -25.72 4.38 -4.92
C ASN A 148 -25.11 3.12 -4.27
N VAL A 149 -24.71 2.14 -5.08
CA VAL A 149 -24.04 0.93 -4.62
C VAL A 149 -22.61 0.93 -5.16
N LEU A 150 -21.66 1.17 -4.30
CA LEU A 150 -20.24 1.28 -4.67
C LEU A 150 -19.49 0.00 -4.35
N ILE A 151 -18.47 -0.28 -5.16
CA ILE A 151 -17.50 -1.36 -4.89
C ILE A 151 -16.43 -0.81 -3.96
N LYS A 152 -16.38 -1.32 -2.71
CA LYS A 152 -15.37 -0.92 -1.73
C LYS A 152 -14.06 -1.68 -1.89
N ALA A 153 -14.13 -2.93 -2.27
CA ALA A 153 -12.95 -3.76 -2.48
C ALA A 153 -13.21 -4.86 -3.50
N LEU A 154 -12.21 -5.14 -4.32
CA LEU A 154 -12.11 -6.34 -5.14
C LEU A 154 -10.71 -6.91 -4.93
N LYS A 155 -10.62 -8.09 -4.33
CA LYS A 155 -9.35 -8.71 -3.96
C LYS A 155 -9.40 -10.23 -4.09
N LYS A 156 -8.26 -10.90 -4.05
CA LYS A 156 -8.20 -12.35 -3.89
C LYS A 156 -8.66 -12.72 -2.47
N ALA A 157 -9.35 -13.84 -2.32
CA ALA A 157 -9.72 -14.38 -1.01
C ALA A 157 -8.47 -14.84 -0.22
N GLU A 158 -8.51 -14.72 1.11
CA GLU A 158 -7.37 -15.07 1.98
C GLU A 158 -7.04 -16.57 1.95
N SER A 159 -8.08 -17.42 1.88
CA SER A 159 -7.93 -18.87 2.05
C SER A 159 -8.38 -19.71 0.86
N SER A 160 -8.71 -19.08 -0.28
CA SER A 160 -9.18 -19.80 -1.48
C SER A 160 -8.78 -19.09 -2.77
N ASP A 161 -8.99 -19.76 -3.91
CA ASP A 161 -8.74 -19.20 -5.25
C ASP A 161 -9.89 -18.31 -5.75
N GLU A 162 -10.87 -18.01 -4.93
CA GLU A 162 -11.97 -17.11 -5.23
C GLU A 162 -11.54 -15.64 -5.13
N TYR A 163 -12.36 -14.75 -5.67
CA TYR A 163 -12.24 -13.32 -5.49
C TYR A 163 -13.31 -12.83 -4.54
N VAL A 164 -12.96 -11.88 -3.70
CA VAL A 164 -13.87 -11.19 -2.78
C VAL A 164 -14.25 -9.86 -3.39
N VAL A 165 -15.55 -9.60 -3.50
CA VAL A 165 -16.07 -8.28 -3.81
C VAL A 165 -16.88 -7.77 -2.62
N ARG A 166 -16.57 -6.56 -2.16
CA ARG A 166 -17.31 -5.86 -1.11
C ARG A 166 -18.01 -4.67 -1.71
N VAL A 167 -19.31 -4.60 -1.49
CA VAL A 167 -20.16 -3.50 -1.95
C VAL A 167 -20.87 -2.85 -0.78
N TYR A 168 -21.19 -1.57 -0.90
CA TYR A 168 -21.92 -0.87 0.13
C TYR A 168 -22.91 0.14 -0.48
N GLU A 169 -23.96 0.42 0.25
CA GLU A 169 -24.91 1.48 -0.08
C GLU A 169 -24.36 2.81 0.47
N ALA A 170 -24.18 3.79 -0.41
CA ALA A 170 -23.45 5.02 -0.11
C ALA A 170 -24.33 6.24 0.18
N ALA A 171 -25.59 6.23 -0.25
CA ALA A 171 -26.51 7.37 -0.13
C ALA A 171 -27.21 7.48 1.24
N GLY A 172 -27.32 6.35 1.96
CA GLY A 172 -27.87 6.29 3.32
C GLY A 172 -29.39 6.44 3.40
N LYS A 173 -30.10 6.40 2.26
CA LYS A 173 -31.54 6.75 2.22
C LYS A 173 -32.48 5.55 2.23
N GLN A 174 -32.18 4.54 1.45
CA GLN A 174 -33.03 3.34 1.31
C GLN A 174 -32.22 2.16 0.78
N ALA A 175 -32.74 0.96 1.00
CA ALA A 175 -32.13 -0.25 0.43
C ALA A 175 -32.06 -0.16 -1.10
N GLN A 176 -30.90 -0.52 -1.65
CA GLN A 176 -30.63 -0.48 -3.07
C GLN A 176 -30.45 -1.89 -3.64
N LYS A 177 -30.92 -2.08 -4.87
CA LYS A 177 -30.60 -3.24 -5.70
C LYS A 177 -29.65 -2.81 -6.80
N ALA A 178 -28.65 -3.63 -7.11
CA ALA A 178 -27.70 -3.40 -8.18
C ALA A 178 -27.24 -4.73 -8.77
N SER A 179 -26.70 -4.68 -9.98
CA SER A 179 -25.85 -5.73 -10.50
C SER A 179 -24.41 -5.25 -10.51
N ILE A 180 -23.52 -6.03 -9.94
CA ILE A 180 -22.09 -5.86 -10.12
C ILE A 180 -21.70 -6.60 -11.39
N VAL A 181 -21.29 -5.86 -12.41
CA VAL A 181 -20.97 -6.38 -13.73
C VAL A 181 -19.46 -6.56 -13.83
N PHE A 182 -19.01 -7.78 -14.11
CA PHE A 182 -17.60 -8.12 -14.23
C PHE A 182 -17.19 -8.20 -15.71
N ALA A 183 -15.89 -8.09 -15.95
CA ALA A 183 -15.33 -8.27 -17.30
C ALA A 183 -15.41 -9.72 -17.80
N ASP A 184 -15.62 -10.69 -16.90
CA ASP A 184 -15.67 -12.12 -17.21
C ASP A 184 -16.91 -12.78 -16.59
N ASN A 185 -17.32 -13.90 -17.15
CA ASN A 185 -18.46 -14.67 -16.65
C ASN A 185 -18.14 -15.33 -15.31
N LEU A 186 -19.15 -15.38 -14.45
CA LEU A 186 -19.10 -16.07 -13.17
C LEU A 186 -19.46 -17.55 -13.34
N VAL A 187 -18.77 -18.42 -12.62
CA VAL A 187 -19.11 -19.85 -12.49
C VAL A 187 -19.56 -20.21 -11.08
N ALA A 188 -19.31 -19.35 -10.10
CA ALA A 188 -19.81 -19.48 -8.75
C ALA A 188 -19.88 -18.11 -8.05
N ALA A 189 -20.86 -17.96 -7.17
CA ALA A 189 -20.97 -16.82 -6.26
C ALA A 189 -21.65 -17.25 -4.95
N VAL A 190 -21.16 -16.74 -3.84
CA VAL A 190 -21.75 -16.94 -2.50
C VAL A 190 -21.69 -15.63 -1.72
N GLU A 191 -22.65 -15.41 -0.83
CA GLU A 191 -22.57 -14.33 0.18
C GLU A 191 -21.66 -14.77 1.32
N ALA A 192 -20.83 -13.86 1.80
CA ALA A 192 -19.86 -14.09 2.86
C ALA A 192 -19.94 -13.00 3.94
N ASP A 193 -19.43 -13.26 5.11
CA ASP A 193 -19.24 -12.28 6.16
C ASP A 193 -17.94 -11.45 5.94
N GLY A 194 -17.66 -10.52 6.86
CA GLY A 194 -16.46 -9.68 6.81
C GLY A 194 -15.15 -10.46 6.92
N THR A 195 -15.18 -11.70 7.44
CA THR A 195 -14.04 -12.63 7.56
C THR A 195 -13.95 -13.64 6.41
N GLU A 196 -14.77 -13.42 5.36
CA GLU A 196 -14.82 -14.25 4.13
C GLU A 196 -15.41 -15.65 4.33
N LYS A 197 -16.06 -15.93 5.46
CA LYS A 197 -16.81 -17.17 5.66
C LYS A 197 -18.12 -17.09 4.90
N THR A 198 -18.45 -18.15 4.17
CA THR A 198 -19.72 -18.26 3.43
C THR A 198 -20.90 -18.27 4.42
N ILE A 199 -21.86 -17.37 4.22
CA ILE A 199 -23.09 -17.26 5.03
C ILE A 199 -24.36 -17.51 4.23
N GLY A 200 -24.29 -17.48 2.91
CA GLY A 200 -25.49 -17.67 2.07
C GLY A 200 -25.18 -17.88 0.59
N LYS A 201 -26.24 -18.12 -0.18
CA LYS A 201 -26.18 -18.19 -1.64
C LYS A 201 -26.22 -16.77 -2.21
N ALA A 202 -25.54 -16.56 -3.33
CA ALA A 202 -25.66 -15.35 -4.13
C ALA A 202 -26.31 -15.67 -5.48
N THR A 203 -27.09 -14.73 -6.02
CA THR A 203 -27.71 -14.85 -7.35
C THR A 203 -26.80 -14.21 -8.39
N PHE A 204 -26.53 -14.92 -9.45
CA PHE A 204 -25.77 -14.38 -10.58
C PHE A 204 -26.24 -14.96 -11.92
N SER A 205 -25.97 -14.25 -13.01
CA SER A 205 -26.24 -14.69 -14.38
C SER A 205 -25.18 -14.13 -15.32
N GLY A 206 -24.48 -15.02 -16.04
CA GLY A 206 -23.36 -14.62 -16.88
C GLY A 206 -22.29 -13.90 -16.06
N ASN A 207 -22.01 -12.66 -16.42
CA ASN A 207 -21.03 -11.80 -15.71
C ASN A 207 -21.65 -10.84 -14.68
N ARG A 208 -22.92 -11.04 -14.29
CA ARG A 208 -23.66 -10.13 -13.40
C ARG A 208 -23.95 -10.81 -12.06
N LEU A 209 -23.52 -10.20 -10.97
CA LEU A 209 -23.85 -10.59 -9.60
C LEU A 209 -24.95 -9.66 -9.07
N GLU A 210 -26.11 -10.21 -8.73
CA GLU A 210 -27.21 -9.44 -8.15
C GLU A 210 -26.97 -9.20 -6.66
N VAL A 211 -27.05 -7.93 -6.26
CA VAL A 211 -26.85 -7.53 -4.86
C VAL A 211 -28.02 -6.71 -4.35
N SER A 212 -28.34 -6.87 -3.07
CA SER A 212 -29.30 -6.00 -2.35
C SER A 212 -28.65 -5.54 -1.06
N VAL A 213 -28.53 -4.23 -0.89
CA VAL A 213 -27.77 -3.61 0.19
C VAL A 213 -28.65 -2.63 0.95
N ASN A 214 -28.72 -2.76 2.27
CA ASN A 214 -29.46 -1.85 3.13
C ASN A 214 -28.74 -0.49 3.26
N PRO A 215 -29.43 0.58 3.69
CA PRO A 215 -28.82 1.88 3.89
C PRO A 215 -27.58 1.81 4.78
N ASN A 216 -26.49 2.48 4.36
CA ASN A 216 -25.22 2.56 5.09
C ASN A 216 -24.67 1.19 5.51
N SER A 217 -24.95 0.14 4.77
CA SER A 217 -24.46 -1.20 5.08
C SER A 217 -23.52 -1.73 3.99
N ILE A 218 -22.73 -2.73 4.37
CA ILE A 218 -21.77 -3.39 3.51
C ILE A 218 -22.18 -4.85 3.32
N LYS A 219 -21.96 -5.38 2.12
CA LYS A 219 -22.09 -6.79 1.80
C LYS A 219 -20.82 -7.32 1.17
N THR A 220 -20.48 -8.55 1.50
CA THR A 220 -19.33 -9.27 0.97
C THR A 220 -19.79 -10.48 0.17
N TYR A 221 -19.19 -10.67 -0.98
CA TYR A 221 -19.43 -11.83 -1.83
C TYR A 221 -18.10 -12.46 -2.22
N LYS A 222 -18.06 -13.78 -2.32
CA LYS A 222 -16.99 -14.50 -2.99
C LYS A 222 -17.46 -14.94 -4.36
N VAL A 223 -16.65 -14.70 -5.36
CA VAL A 223 -16.97 -15.03 -6.76
C VAL A 223 -15.83 -15.80 -7.40
N ARG A 224 -16.16 -16.66 -8.37
CA ARG A 224 -15.20 -17.37 -9.20
C ARG A 224 -15.51 -17.13 -10.66
N PHE A 225 -14.50 -16.74 -11.42
CA PHE A 225 -14.61 -16.45 -12.85
C PHE A 225 -14.44 -17.72 -13.70
N ALA A 226 -15.06 -17.71 -14.89
CA ALA A 226 -14.96 -18.79 -15.86
C ALA A 226 -13.55 -18.91 -16.42
N SER A 227 -12.92 -17.78 -16.75
CA SER A 227 -11.53 -17.76 -17.20
C SER A 227 -10.60 -17.70 -16.00
N ASN A 228 -10.16 -18.86 -15.55
CA ASN A 228 -9.02 -18.96 -14.65
C ASN A 228 -7.71 -18.81 -15.46
N LYS A 229 -7.61 -17.76 -16.27
CA LYS A 229 -6.32 -17.38 -16.82
C LYS A 229 -5.46 -16.89 -15.66
N LYS A 230 -4.88 -17.85 -14.91
CA LYS A 230 -3.68 -17.55 -14.14
C LYS A 230 -2.71 -17.01 -15.19
N VAL A 231 -2.45 -15.73 -15.14
CA VAL A 231 -1.23 -15.20 -15.71
C VAL A 231 -0.13 -15.91 -14.92
N GLN A 232 0.33 -17.03 -15.43
CA GLN A 232 1.52 -17.66 -14.87
C GLN A 232 2.63 -16.67 -15.17
N THR A 233 3.02 -15.96 -14.15
CA THR A 233 4.31 -15.28 -14.16
C THR A 233 5.32 -16.41 -14.21
N VAL A 234 5.86 -16.69 -15.37
CA VAL A 234 6.97 -17.62 -15.50
C VAL A 234 8.18 -16.88 -14.95
N ALA A 235 8.62 -17.28 -13.77
CA ALA A 235 9.85 -16.80 -13.17
C ALA A 235 10.92 -17.90 -13.30
N GLU A 236 12.03 -17.57 -13.94
CA GLU A 236 13.18 -18.46 -14.03
C GLU A 236 14.35 -17.87 -13.22
N PRO A 237 15.07 -18.70 -12.44
CA PRO A 237 16.21 -18.24 -11.69
C PRO A 237 17.35 -17.87 -12.65
N LEU A 238 17.90 -16.68 -12.45
CA LEU A 238 19.17 -16.28 -13.10
C LEU A 238 20.32 -16.66 -12.17
N PRO A 239 21.20 -17.62 -12.55
CA PRO A 239 22.33 -18.01 -11.74
C PRO A 239 23.28 -16.83 -11.52
N LEU A 240 23.73 -16.64 -10.28
CA LEU A 240 24.73 -15.65 -9.90
C LEU A 240 26.04 -16.32 -9.56
N VAL A 241 27.13 -15.67 -9.92
CA VAL A 241 28.48 -16.06 -9.46
C VAL A 241 28.76 -15.28 -8.18
N TYR A 242 28.70 -15.95 -7.05
CA TYR A 242 28.92 -15.33 -5.75
C TYR A 242 30.39 -15.07 -5.50
N ASP A 243 30.70 -13.92 -4.90
CA ASP A 243 32.06 -13.49 -4.56
C ASP A 243 32.21 -13.01 -3.11
N LYS A 244 31.13 -13.17 -2.32
CA LYS A 244 31.07 -12.67 -0.95
C LYS A 244 30.33 -13.65 -0.04
N LYS A 245 30.82 -13.83 1.19
CA LYS A 245 30.14 -14.56 2.24
C LYS A 245 29.33 -13.56 3.07
N CYS A 246 28.03 -13.58 2.88
CA CYS A 246 27.09 -12.63 3.50
C CYS A 246 26.38 -13.19 4.73
N PHE A 247 26.24 -14.52 4.80
CA PHE A 247 25.51 -15.23 5.83
C PHE A 247 26.46 -16.07 6.69
N SER A 248 26.28 -16.04 8.01
CA SER A 248 27.00 -16.94 8.94
C SER A 248 26.00 -17.69 9.82
N TRP A 249 26.39 -18.89 10.22
CA TRP A 249 25.61 -19.74 11.11
C TRP A 249 26.02 -19.53 12.58
N ASN A 250 25.13 -19.88 13.50
CA ASN A 250 25.35 -19.77 14.95
C ASN A 250 26.68 -20.39 15.42
N GLU A 251 27.10 -21.48 14.80
CA GLU A 251 28.34 -22.19 15.14
C GLU A 251 29.61 -21.43 14.71
N PHE A 252 29.49 -20.55 13.71
CA PHE A 252 30.59 -19.83 13.10
C PHE A 252 30.27 -18.40 12.75
N LYS A 253 29.82 -17.61 13.73
CA LYS A 253 29.29 -16.23 13.54
C LYS A 253 30.30 -15.28 12.88
N ALA A 254 31.60 -15.46 13.18
CA ALA A 254 32.68 -14.65 12.59
C ALA A 254 33.06 -15.04 11.16
N ALA A 255 32.46 -16.11 10.59
CA ALA A 255 32.87 -16.65 9.30
C ALA A 255 32.41 -15.83 8.10
N ALA A 256 31.56 -14.84 8.26
CA ALA A 256 31.02 -14.00 7.19
C ALA A 256 31.19 -12.52 7.50
N ASN A 257 31.21 -11.72 6.43
CA ASN A 257 31.31 -10.27 6.53
C ASN A 257 30.48 -9.62 5.42
N PHE A 258 29.25 -9.28 5.77
CA PHE A 258 28.42 -8.48 4.88
C PHE A 258 28.85 -7.01 4.91
N GLU A 259 29.04 -6.47 6.11
CA GLU A 259 29.49 -5.10 6.34
C GLU A 259 30.25 -5.00 7.67
N SER A 260 31.49 -4.47 7.65
CA SER A 260 32.28 -4.13 8.85
C SER A 260 32.37 -5.23 9.92
N GLY A 261 32.47 -6.51 9.49
CA GLY A 261 32.53 -7.66 10.39
C GLY A 261 31.19 -8.21 10.85
N TYR A 262 30.07 -7.64 10.35
CA TYR A 262 28.72 -8.12 10.61
C TYR A 262 28.18 -8.92 9.42
N SER A 263 27.25 -9.82 9.72
CA SER A 263 26.60 -10.67 8.72
C SER A 263 25.15 -10.97 9.08
N TYR A 264 24.40 -11.46 8.11
CA TYR A 264 23.06 -11.99 8.38
C TYR A 264 23.16 -13.32 9.15
N ALA A 265 22.20 -13.53 10.05
CA ALA A 265 22.02 -14.80 10.75
C ALA A 265 21.37 -15.82 9.81
N ALA A 266 22.16 -16.76 9.30
CA ALA A 266 21.73 -17.72 8.27
C ALA A 266 20.61 -18.65 8.73
N GLU A 267 20.53 -18.96 10.02
CA GLU A 267 19.50 -19.80 10.63
C GLU A 267 18.10 -19.19 10.57
N LEU A 268 18.00 -17.86 10.39
CA LEU A 268 16.73 -17.14 10.24
C LEU A 268 16.28 -17.02 8.78
N ILE A 269 17.14 -17.34 7.82
CA ILE A 269 16.89 -17.13 6.40
C ILE A 269 16.39 -18.43 5.77
N PRO A 270 15.17 -18.44 5.19
CA PRO A 270 14.69 -19.61 4.46
C PRO A 270 15.49 -19.80 3.16
N ALA A 271 15.74 -21.06 2.79
CA ALA A 271 16.42 -21.39 1.53
C ALA A 271 15.62 -20.94 0.30
N GLU A 272 14.30 -20.87 0.43
CA GLU A 272 13.38 -20.38 -0.60
C GLU A 272 12.39 -19.38 0.01
N MET A 273 12.13 -18.30 -0.67
CA MET A 273 11.12 -17.34 -0.27
C MET A 273 10.29 -16.86 -1.47
N ASN A 274 9.02 -16.61 -1.26
CA ASN A 274 8.16 -15.98 -2.25
C ASN A 274 7.82 -14.56 -1.79
N VAL A 275 8.25 -13.57 -2.54
CA VAL A 275 8.02 -12.16 -2.23
C VAL A 275 7.04 -11.57 -3.24
N HIS A 276 5.77 -11.47 -2.84
CA HIS A 276 4.66 -11.00 -3.67
C HIS A 276 4.61 -11.70 -5.06
N GLY A 277 4.62 -13.03 -5.05
CA GLY A 277 4.51 -13.84 -6.25
C GLY A 277 5.82 -14.08 -7.01
N VAL A 278 6.94 -13.52 -6.56
CA VAL A 278 8.27 -13.75 -7.14
C VAL A 278 9.05 -14.73 -6.26
N PRO A 279 9.39 -15.93 -6.75
CA PRO A 279 10.19 -16.89 -6.00
C PRO A 279 11.68 -16.52 -6.04
N PHE A 280 12.35 -16.65 -4.89
CA PHE A 280 13.79 -16.51 -4.76
C PHE A 280 14.37 -17.73 -4.08
N LYS A 281 15.56 -18.14 -4.52
CA LYS A 281 16.34 -19.20 -3.91
C LYS A 281 17.63 -18.60 -3.34
N LEU A 282 17.95 -18.94 -2.09
CA LEU A 282 19.11 -18.44 -1.37
C LEU A 282 20.03 -19.59 -0.98
N GLU A 283 21.34 -19.42 -1.23
CA GLU A 283 22.37 -20.43 -0.94
C GLU A 283 23.00 -20.13 0.43
N THR A 284 22.24 -20.29 1.51
CA THR A 284 22.68 -19.90 2.87
C THR A 284 23.81 -20.76 3.44
N ARG A 285 24.02 -21.96 2.91
CA ARG A 285 25.00 -22.93 3.39
C ARG A 285 26.32 -22.91 2.59
N GLU A 286 26.35 -22.25 1.45
CA GLU A 286 27.54 -22.20 0.61
C GLU A 286 28.60 -21.27 1.19
N GLU A 287 29.85 -21.53 0.82
CA GLU A 287 31.01 -20.74 1.24
C GLU A 287 30.88 -19.27 0.77
N LEU A 288 30.48 -19.09 -0.48
CA LEU A 288 30.12 -17.79 -1.04
C LEU A 288 28.63 -17.78 -1.36
N ASN A 289 27.92 -16.81 -0.86
CA ASN A 289 26.43 -16.78 -0.90
C ASN A 289 25.83 -15.40 -1.21
N GLY A 290 26.66 -14.47 -1.67
CA GLY A 290 26.26 -13.15 -2.15
C GLY A 290 27.19 -12.64 -3.23
N MET A 291 26.73 -11.65 -3.98
CA MET A 291 27.49 -10.95 -5.00
C MET A 291 27.62 -9.48 -4.61
N ALA A 292 28.86 -8.99 -4.51
CA ALA A 292 29.12 -7.57 -4.36
C ALA A 292 28.94 -6.86 -5.70
N CYS A 293 28.22 -5.74 -5.72
CA CYS A 293 28.05 -4.94 -6.92
C CYS A 293 29.30 -4.13 -7.22
N LYS A 294 30.00 -4.52 -8.29
CA LYS A 294 31.28 -3.92 -8.78
C LYS A 294 31.22 -3.67 -10.27
N GLY A 295 30.07 -3.25 -10.80
CA GLY A 295 29.86 -3.13 -12.23
C GLY A 295 29.74 -4.48 -12.95
N ASN A 296 29.43 -5.56 -12.24
CA ASN A 296 29.30 -6.89 -12.80
C ASN A 296 28.25 -6.93 -13.91
N VAL A 297 28.52 -7.74 -14.94
CA VAL A 297 27.59 -7.93 -16.05
C VAL A 297 26.90 -9.27 -15.89
N LEU A 298 25.59 -9.21 -15.70
CA LEU A 298 24.73 -10.38 -15.70
C LEU A 298 24.28 -10.66 -17.12
N LYS A 299 24.65 -11.82 -17.68
CA LYS A 299 24.18 -12.27 -18.99
C LYS A 299 22.76 -12.83 -18.86
N LEU A 300 21.85 -12.38 -19.72
CA LEU A 300 20.52 -12.92 -19.84
C LEU A 300 20.50 -14.09 -20.85
N PRO A 301 19.53 -15.02 -20.75
CA PRO A 301 19.35 -16.07 -21.75
C PRO A 301 19.25 -15.48 -23.17
N ALA A 302 19.81 -16.20 -24.16
CA ALA A 302 19.91 -15.71 -25.55
C ALA A 302 18.55 -15.42 -26.21
N ASP A 303 17.52 -16.12 -25.78
CA ASP A 303 16.12 -16.01 -26.22
C ASP A 303 15.24 -15.28 -25.19
N CYS A 304 15.87 -14.38 -24.42
CA CYS A 304 15.20 -13.67 -23.32
C CYS A 304 13.94 -12.93 -23.83
N THR A 305 12.79 -13.44 -23.42
CA THR A 305 11.48 -12.81 -23.62
C THR A 305 10.94 -12.19 -22.33
N TYR A 306 11.73 -12.20 -21.25
CA TYR A 306 11.37 -11.63 -19.96
C TYR A 306 11.36 -10.11 -20.04
N ASN A 307 10.38 -9.51 -19.40
CA ASN A 307 10.23 -8.05 -19.34
C ASN A 307 10.80 -7.43 -18.05
N ARG A 308 11.26 -8.28 -17.10
CA ARG A 308 11.72 -7.80 -15.81
C ARG A 308 12.67 -8.75 -15.13
N LEU A 309 13.74 -8.20 -14.53
CA LEU A 309 14.64 -8.91 -13.62
C LEU A 309 14.31 -8.49 -12.17
N TYR A 310 14.02 -9.47 -11.33
CA TYR A 310 13.85 -9.23 -9.90
C TYR A 310 15.12 -9.64 -9.15
N ILE A 311 15.57 -8.80 -8.25
CA ILE A 311 16.74 -9.02 -7.42
C ILE A 311 16.43 -8.79 -5.94
N LEU A 312 17.13 -9.53 -5.08
CA LEU A 312 17.25 -9.24 -3.66
C LEU A 312 18.56 -8.51 -3.42
N ALA A 313 18.51 -7.35 -2.83
CA ALA A 313 19.69 -6.54 -2.52
C ALA A 313 19.53 -5.76 -1.22
N ALA A 314 20.65 -5.35 -0.64
CA ALA A 314 20.73 -4.42 0.47
C ALA A 314 22.05 -3.67 0.41
N ALA A 315 22.11 -2.44 0.92
CA ALA A 315 23.36 -1.70 1.02
C ALA A 315 24.19 -2.23 2.19
N ALA A 316 25.43 -2.62 1.92
CA ALA A 316 26.43 -2.97 2.94
C ALA A 316 27.01 -1.68 3.55
N SER A 317 26.16 -0.91 4.21
CA SER A 317 26.41 0.41 4.74
C SER A 317 25.39 0.75 5.82
N ASP A 318 25.69 1.67 6.69
CA ASP A 318 24.78 2.29 7.65
C ASP A 318 23.80 3.29 6.99
N LYS A 319 23.98 3.58 5.70
CA LYS A 319 23.19 4.52 4.91
C LYS A 319 22.65 3.88 3.67
N ASP A 320 21.56 4.47 3.17
CA ASP A 320 21.00 4.12 1.88
C ASP A 320 21.95 4.53 0.75
N VAL A 321 22.05 3.69 -0.28
CA VAL A 321 23.00 3.86 -1.39
C VAL A 321 22.25 3.90 -2.71
N LYS A 322 22.63 4.84 -3.57
CA LYS A 322 22.09 4.94 -4.92
C LYS A 322 22.72 3.89 -5.81
N GLY A 323 21.93 2.94 -6.31
CA GLY A 323 22.31 1.95 -7.30
C GLY A 323 21.92 2.36 -8.72
N ILE A 324 22.84 2.23 -9.68
CA ILE A 324 22.58 2.53 -11.10
C ILE A 324 22.71 1.25 -11.91
N PHE A 325 21.58 0.75 -12.39
CA PHE A 325 21.50 -0.41 -13.28
C PHE A 325 21.49 0.06 -14.74
N ARG A 326 22.15 -0.69 -15.64
CA ARG A 326 22.15 -0.38 -17.07
C ARG A 326 21.75 -1.61 -17.87
N VAL A 327 20.81 -1.42 -18.81
CA VAL A 327 20.35 -2.44 -19.75
C VAL A 327 20.45 -1.88 -21.15
N GLY A 328 21.55 -2.14 -21.84
CA GLY A 328 21.89 -1.47 -23.08
C GLY A 328 21.98 0.07 -22.90
N LYS A 329 21.12 0.80 -23.59
CA LYS A 329 21.04 2.27 -23.47
C LYS A 329 20.15 2.77 -22.30
N TYR A 330 19.40 1.89 -21.67
CA TYR A 330 18.48 2.25 -20.58
C TYR A 330 19.24 2.27 -19.24
N VAL A 331 18.91 3.27 -18.44
CA VAL A 331 19.47 3.46 -17.10
C VAL A 331 18.33 3.50 -16.11
N GLN A 332 18.40 2.67 -15.09
CA GLN A 332 17.44 2.68 -13.99
C GLN A 332 18.17 2.96 -12.68
N GLU A 333 17.75 3.99 -11.98
CA GLU A 333 18.27 4.34 -10.65
C GLU A 333 17.34 3.80 -9.58
N VAL A 334 17.91 3.20 -8.55
CA VAL A 334 17.17 2.76 -7.35
C VAL A 334 17.93 3.20 -6.11
N ILE A 335 17.20 3.54 -5.06
CA ILE A 335 17.80 3.72 -3.73
C ILE A 335 17.74 2.37 -3.04
N VAL A 336 18.89 1.82 -2.72
CA VAL A 336 19.06 0.55 -2.00
C VAL A 336 19.24 0.90 -0.53
N PRO A 337 18.27 0.59 0.35
CA PRO A 337 18.38 0.94 1.75
C PRO A 337 19.47 0.13 2.46
N SER A 338 19.97 0.69 3.56
CA SER A 338 20.85 0.00 4.51
C SER A 338 20.27 -1.37 4.89
N TYR A 339 21.13 -2.38 4.96
CA TYR A 339 20.75 -3.74 5.36
C TYR A 339 20.32 -3.85 6.82
N THR A 340 20.61 -2.83 7.65
CA THR A 340 20.35 -2.83 9.09
C THR A 340 19.66 -1.55 9.53
N GLY A 341 19.20 -1.51 10.77
CA GLY A 341 18.58 -0.38 11.43
C GLY A 341 17.24 -0.71 12.08
N PHE A 342 16.69 0.23 12.81
CA PHE A 342 15.40 0.06 13.47
C PHE A 342 14.26 0.50 12.57
N ILE A 343 13.14 -0.22 12.60
CA ILE A 343 11.87 0.22 12.03
C ILE A 343 10.92 0.54 13.18
N GLY A 344 10.40 1.77 13.21
CA GLY A 344 9.29 2.16 14.09
C GLY A 344 9.64 2.26 15.57
N GLN A 345 10.91 2.42 15.93
CA GLN A 345 11.31 2.72 17.30
C GLN A 345 11.48 4.22 17.52
N TRP A 346 10.88 4.75 18.56
CA TRP A 346 10.84 6.16 18.84
C TRP A 346 11.52 6.46 20.18
N GLY A 347 12.51 7.36 20.12
CA GLY A 347 13.11 7.92 21.32
C GLY A 347 13.77 6.94 22.27
N HIS A 348 14.16 5.75 21.81
CA HIS A 348 14.97 4.85 22.60
C HIS A 348 16.38 5.46 22.78
N THR A 349 16.97 5.30 23.95
CA THR A 349 18.32 5.80 24.23
C THR A 349 19.30 5.34 23.15
N GLY A 350 19.95 6.30 22.49
CA GLY A 350 20.87 6.06 21.36
C GLY A 350 20.21 6.00 19.97
N HIS A 351 18.87 6.08 19.89
CA HIS A 351 18.12 6.05 18.63
C HIS A 351 17.13 7.21 18.64
N THR A 352 17.36 8.21 17.81
CA THR A 352 16.57 9.44 17.81
C THR A 352 15.29 9.36 17.01
N GLU A 353 15.24 8.49 16.00
CA GLU A 353 14.06 8.35 15.13
C GLU A 353 13.94 6.93 14.57
N GLY A 354 12.71 6.42 14.46
CA GLY A 354 12.38 5.29 13.61
C GLY A 354 12.27 5.78 12.16
N TYR A 355 12.69 4.98 11.20
CA TYR A 355 12.53 5.31 9.80
C TYR A 355 11.92 4.16 9.01
N LEU A 356 11.15 4.51 7.98
CA LEU A 356 10.62 3.56 7.03
C LEU A 356 11.65 3.36 5.92
N LYS A 357 11.91 2.11 5.56
CA LYS A 357 12.69 1.78 4.37
C LYS A 357 11.84 2.08 3.14
N ASP A 358 12.33 2.95 2.27
CA ASP A 358 11.64 3.29 1.01
C ASP A 358 11.96 2.26 -0.09
N ALA A 359 11.65 1.00 0.22
CA ALA A 359 11.80 -0.13 -0.70
C ALA A 359 10.91 -1.29 -0.28
N GLU A 360 10.65 -2.20 -1.19
CA GLU A 360 9.88 -3.41 -0.90
C GLU A 360 10.70 -4.38 -0.04
N VAL A 361 10.32 -4.51 1.24
CA VAL A 361 10.99 -5.41 2.19
C VAL A 361 10.65 -6.86 1.86
N ALA A 362 11.67 -7.64 1.53
CA ALA A 362 11.56 -9.07 1.24
C ALA A 362 11.83 -9.95 2.47
N TYR A 363 12.71 -9.51 3.34
CA TYR A 363 13.13 -10.24 4.53
C TYR A 363 13.44 -9.29 5.68
N VAL A 364 13.10 -9.73 6.90
CA VAL A 364 13.47 -9.06 8.16
C VAL A 364 14.03 -10.11 9.12
N GLY A 365 15.29 -9.91 9.54
CA GLY A 365 15.92 -10.69 10.61
C GLY A 365 15.92 -9.91 11.92
N THR A 366 15.79 -10.62 13.05
CA THR A 366 15.69 -10.01 14.38
C THR A 366 17.04 -9.57 14.96
N HIS A 367 18.15 -10.04 14.40
CA HIS A 367 19.50 -9.72 14.82
C HIS A 367 20.49 -9.94 13.66
N ARG A 368 21.69 -9.45 13.84
CA ARG A 368 22.85 -9.77 13.01
C ARG A 368 23.90 -10.49 13.82
N HIS A 369 24.77 -11.23 13.15
CA HIS A 369 25.95 -11.83 13.75
C HIS A 369 27.16 -10.90 13.72
N SER A 370 28.01 -11.05 14.70
CA SER A 370 29.37 -10.48 14.77
C SER A 370 30.37 -11.52 15.29
N GLY A 371 31.64 -11.22 15.23
CA GLY A 371 32.71 -12.08 15.83
C GLY A 371 32.55 -12.26 17.34
N GLU A 372 31.83 -11.37 18.02
CA GLU A 372 31.60 -11.40 19.46
C GLU A 372 30.26 -12.07 19.83
N GLY A 373 29.41 -12.41 18.86
CA GLY A 373 28.10 -13.02 19.07
C GLY A 373 26.95 -12.32 18.36
N ASP A 374 25.73 -12.63 18.79
CA ASP A 374 24.51 -11.99 18.28
C ASP A 374 24.42 -10.54 18.75
N GLN A 375 23.97 -9.70 17.86
CA GLN A 375 23.57 -8.33 18.19
C GLN A 375 22.04 -8.21 18.16
N PRO A 376 21.36 -8.44 19.30
CA PRO A 376 19.92 -8.40 19.39
C PRO A 376 19.40 -6.99 19.03
N TYR A 377 18.25 -6.95 18.39
CA TYR A 377 17.57 -5.71 17.95
C TYR A 377 18.30 -4.92 16.86
N GLU A 378 19.46 -5.37 16.41
CA GLU A 378 20.09 -4.89 15.19
C GLU A 378 19.46 -5.64 14.00
N PHE A 379 18.24 -5.20 13.63
CA PHE A 379 17.46 -5.82 12.58
C PHE A 379 18.20 -5.82 11.24
N THR A 380 18.00 -6.89 10.46
CA THR A 380 18.59 -7.02 9.13
C THR A 380 17.52 -7.15 8.06
N TYR A 381 17.76 -6.55 6.90
CA TYR A 381 16.78 -6.49 5.82
C TYR A 381 17.36 -6.93 4.50
N MET A 382 16.53 -7.58 3.68
CA MET A 382 16.75 -7.67 2.23
C MET A 382 15.55 -7.01 1.54
N PHE A 383 15.82 -6.36 0.43
CA PHE A 383 14.82 -5.62 -0.34
C PHE A 383 14.69 -6.22 -1.73
N LYS A 384 13.47 -6.28 -2.25
CA LYS A 384 13.21 -6.70 -3.62
C LYS A 384 13.19 -5.48 -4.53
N PHE A 385 13.92 -5.56 -5.63
CA PHE A 385 13.91 -4.57 -6.71
C PHE A 385 13.49 -5.22 -8.00
N ALA A 386 12.84 -4.42 -8.85
CA ALA A 386 12.43 -4.79 -10.19
C ALA A 386 13.20 -3.92 -11.20
N ILE A 387 13.97 -4.54 -12.06
CA ILE A 387 14.70 -3.90 -13.15
C ILE A 387 14.00 -4.22 -14.46
N ASP A 388 13.50 -3.22 -15.15
CA ASP A 388 12.80 -3.37 -16.41
C ASP A 388 13.77 -3.80 -17.51
N LEU A 389 13.37 -4.81 -18.27
CA LEU A 389 14.14 -5.33 -19.40
C LEU A 389 13.46 -4.90 -20.70
N PRO A 390 14.11 -4.09 -21.55
CA PRO A 390 13.61 -3.82 -22.88
C PRO A 390 13.66 -5.08 -23.75
N GLU A 391 12.85 -5.09 -24.79
CA GLU A 391 12.87 -6.20 -25.77
C GLU A 391 14.30 -6.50 -26.25
N LYS A 392 14.63 -7.79 -26.28
CA LYS A 392 15.95 -8.32 -26.71
C LYS A 392 17.13 -7.88 -25.81
N ALA A 393 16.88 -7.59 -24.54
CA ALA A 393 17.93 -7.38 -23.59
C ALA A 393 18.83 -8.63 -23.48
N THR A 394 20.13 -8.47 -23.58
CA THR A 394 21.11 -9.57 -23.50
C THR A 394 21.91 -9.57 -22.22
N GLU A 395 21.91 -8.45 -21.51
CA GLU A 395 22.68 -8.29 -20.28
C GLU A 395 22.14 -7.15 -19.42
N VAL A 396 22.43 -7.24 -18.14
CA VAL A 396 22.23 -6.19 -17.15
C VAL A 396 23.56 -5.89 -16.47
N VAL A 397 23.98 -4.63 -16.48
CA VAL A 397 25.14 -4.15 -15.73
C VAL A 397 24.67 -3.70 -14.35
N LEU A 398 25.22 -4.33 -13.32
CA LEU A 398 24.94 -3.99 -11.93
C LEU A 398 25.62 -2.67 -11.53
N PRO A 399 25.17 -2.03 -10.44
CA PRO A 399 25.85 -0.85 -9.90
C PRO A 399 27.33 -1.11 -9.60
N ASP A 400 28.16 -0.09 -9.73
CA ASP A 400 29.55 -0.12 -9.26
C ASP A 400 29.62 0.68 -7.94
N ASN A 401 29.19 0.02 -6.88
CA ASN A 401 29.20 0.55 -5.52
C ASN A 401 30.17 -0.30 -4.69
N LYS A 402 31.29 0.29 -4.29
CA LYS A 402 32.27 -0.32 -3.41
C LYS A 402 31.88 -0.18 -1.96
#